data_92791cdf2f26f9421a7550e9d6c42cc3
#
_entry.id   92791cdf2f26f9421a7550e9d6c42cc3
#
_cell.length_a   1.000
_cell.length_b   1.000
_cell.length_c   1.000
_cell.angle_alpha   90.00
_cell.angle_beta   90.00
_cell.angle_gamma   90.00
#
_symmetry.space_group_name_H-M   'P 1'
#
loop_
_entity.id
_entity.type
_entity.pdbx_description
1 polymer ?
#
loop_
_entity_poly.entity_id
_entity_poly.type
_entity_poly.pdbx_seq_one_letter_code
_entity_poly.pdbx_strand_id
1 'polypeptide(L)'
;EIGTALHFLKNRLNLDIAYYQKLFYNLTTDAQISDASGFQSTLINIDEEHTRKGVEISLNANIYKDKNWDWNATVNWSSDRYYYSKIDPTYSTQKDWVKKGERWDWLDCYDWERDPDGNIIHENGYPIASQYTSKVGHTNPDWIFGFNNSLKYKNVTLSFTIDGRIGGMSHSVIDQALWMSGAHIGTDNQYRYEEVVNGNRTFIGEGVKVVSGSVD
;
A
#
# COMPACT_ATOMS: atom_id res chain seq x y z
N GLU A 1 24.98 4.38 -1.79
CA GLU A 1 24.41 5.54 -1.11
C GLU A 1 25.28 6.76 -1.35
N ILE A 2 24.65 7.89 -1.60
CA ILE A 2 25.29 9.19 -1.74
C ILE A 2 24.48 10.18 -0.89
N GLY A 3 25.18 10.92 -0.04
CA GLY A 3 24.56 11.90 0.84
C GLY A 3 25.39 13.17 0.97
N THR A 4 24.74 14.22 1.41
CA THR A 4 25.40 15.49 1.73
C THR A 4 24.74 16.12 2.94
N ALA A 5 25.57 16.76 3.76
CA ALA A 5 25.16 17.57 4.89
C ALA A 5 25.58 19.03 4.64
N LEU A 6 24.62 19.93 4.64
CA LEU A 6 24.81 21.34 4.39
C LEU A 6 24.47 22.15 5.65
N HIS A 7 25.34 23.05 6.03
CA HIS A 7 25.19 23.87 7.22
C HIS A 7 25.14 25.36 6.84
N PHE A 8 24.08 26.03 7.25
CA PHE A 8 23.84 27.43 6.93
C PHE A 8 23.68 28.28 8.20
N LEU A 9 23.83 29.58 8.06
CA LEU A 9 23.55 30.56 9.11
C LEU A 9 24.26 30.23 10.45
N LYS A 10 25.54 29.90 10.39
CA LYS A 10 26.35 29.49 11.56
C LYS A 10 25.72 28.28 12.30
N ASN A 11 25.38 27.23 11.57
CA ASN A 11 24.74 25.99 12.02
C ASN A 11 23.31 26.16 12.59
N ARG A 12 22.64 27.28 12.31
CA ARG A 12 21.24 27.45 12.69
C ARG A 12 20.28 26.71 11.75
N LEU A 13 20.72 26.42 10.53
CA LEU A 13 19.95 25.65 9.56
C LEU A 13 20.86 24.54 9.02
N ASN A 14 20.45 23.29 9.23
CA ASN A 14 21.19 22.12 8.79
C ASN A 14 20.28 21.27 7.89
N LEU A 15 20.76 20.95 6.71
CA LEU A 15 20.04 20.17 5.70
C LEU A 15 20.87 18.94 5.35
N ASP A 16 20.29 17.77 5.61
CA ASP A 16 20.86 16.49 5.24
C ASP A 16 20.00 15.88 4.12
N ILE A 17 20.64 15.45 3.04
CA ILE A 17 20.00 14.79 1.90
C ILE A 17 20.78 13.52 1.62
N ALA A 18 20.07 12.40 1.51
CA ALA A 18 20.63 11.12 1.10
C ALA A 18 19.80 10.50 -0.04
N TYR A 19 20.49 9.96 -1.02
CA TYR A 19 19.92 9.07 -2.03
C TYR A 19 20.55 7.70 -1.89
N TYR A 20 19.74 6.65 -1.94
CA TYR A 20 20.23 5.28 -1.89
C TYR A 20 19.58 4.38 -2.94
N GLN A 21 20.32 3.37 -3.32
CA GLN A 21 19.84 2.27 -4.15
C GLN A 21 20.37 0.95 -3.58
N LYS A 22 19.46 -0.02 -3.38
CA LYS A 22 19.77 -1.37 -2.93
C LYS A 22 19.32 -2.36 -3.99
N LEU A 23 20.18 -3.30 -4.35
CA LEU A 23 19.84 -4.43 -5.21
C LEU A 23 19.68 -5.68 -4.36
N PHE A 24 18.56 -6.37 -4.56
CA PHE A 24 18.26 -7.68 -3.98
C PHE A 24 18.34 -8.72 -5.10
N TYR A 25 19.15 -9.72 -4.92
CA TYR A 25 19.40 -10.78 -5.89
C TYR A 25 19.58 -12.11 -5.17
N ASN A 26 19.68 -13.22 -5.92
CA ASN A 26 19.71 -14.57 -5.37
C ASN A 26 18.52 -14.87 -4.45
N LEU A 27 17.35 -14.39 -4.84
CA LEU A 27 16.12 -14.63 -4.10
C LEU A 27 15.78 -16.12 -4.15
N THR A 28 15.10 -16.60 -3.13
CA THR A 28 14.66 -18.00 -3.05
C THR A 28 13.14 -18.08 -3.15
N THR A 29 12.66 -19.13 -3.80
CA THR A 29 11.24 -19.47 -3.86
C THR A 29 11.03 -20.97 -3.76
N ASP A 30 9.82 -21.39 -3.41
CA ASP A 30 9.42 -22.79 -3.45
C ASP A 30 9.05 -23.20 -4.89
N ALA A 31 9.82 -24.10 -5.47
CA ALA A 31 9.48 -24.71 -6.75
C ALA A 31 8.79 -26.05 -6.52
N GLN A 32 7.65 -26.26 -7.20
CA GLN A 32 6.95 -27.53 -7.17
C GLN A 32 7.81 -28.61 -7.82
N ILE A 33 7.84 -29.77 -7.21
CA ILE A 33 8.54 -30.95 -7.71
C ILE A 33 7.56 -32.12 -7.83
N SER A 34 8.01 -33.19 -8.49
CA SER A 34 7.17 -34.38 -8.67
C SER A 34 6.79 -35.00 -7.32
N ASP A 35 5.51 -35.31 -7.15
CA ASP A 35 4.98 -36.01 -5.96
C ASP A 35 5.67 -37.35 -5.69
N ALA A 36 6.27 -37.95 -6.72
CA ALA A 36 7.07 -39.17 -6.59
C ALA A 36 8.32 -39.01 -5.70
N SER A 37 8.76 -37.79 -5.46
CA SER A 37 9.86 -37.46 -4.54
C SER A 37 9.47 -37.58 -3.06
N GLY A 38 8.17 -37.61 -2.74
CA GLY A 38 7.66 -37.54 -1.37
C GLY A 38 7.62 -36.14 -0.78
N PHE A 39 7.95 -35.11 -1.57
CA PHE A 39 7.88 -33.69 -1.21
C PHE A 39 7.03 -32.92 -2.22
N GLN A 40 6.33 -31.89 -1.77
CA GLN A 40 5.51 -31.04 -2.64
C GLN A 40 6.32 -29.94 -3.33
N SER A 41 7.34 -29.45 -2.66
CA SER A 41 8.20 -28.38 -3.18
C SER A 41 9.63 -28.53 -2.70
N THR A 42 10.52 -27.83 -3.35
CA THR A 42 11.92 -27.64 -2.92
C THR A 42 12.28 -26.16 -3.06
N LEU A 43 13.15 -25.69 -2.15
CA LEU A 43 13.63 -24.31 -2.19
C LEU A 43 14.72 -24.19 -3.26
N ILE A 44 14.52 -23.25 -4.18
CA ILE A 44 15.47 -22.93 -5.24
C ILE A 44 15.83 -21.46 -5.24
N ASN A 45 16.98 -21.12 -5.81
CA ASN A 45 17.29 -19.73 -6.15
C ASN A 45 16.65 -19.39 -7.49
N ILE A 46 16.06 -18.19 -7.56
CA ILE A 46 15.44 -17.67 -8.78
C ILE A 46 16.26 -16.52 -9.34
N ASP A 47 16.12 -16.31 -10.65
CA ASP A 47 16.80 -15.27 -11.38
C ASP A 47 15.99 -13.94 -11.40
N GLU A 48 15.22 -13.71 -10.34
CA GLU A 48 14.50 -12.46 -10.10
C GLU A 48 15.35 -11.50 -9.26
N GLU A 49 15.34 -10.23 -9.62
CA GLU A 49 16.04 -9.18 -8.90
C GLU A 49 15.12 -7.99 -8.64
N HIS A 50 15.29 -7.39 -7.48
CA HIS A 50 14.57 -6.18 -7.08
C HIS A 50 15.53 -5.05 -6.78
N THR A 51 15.14 -3.84 -7.12
CA THR A 51 15.87 -2.63 -6.73
C THR A 51 14.99 -1.75 -5.86
N ARG A 52 15.47 -1.41 -4.67
CA ARG A 52 14.89 -0.36 -3.83
C ARG A 52 15.65 0.93 -4.01
N LYS A 53 14.96 2.03 -4.32
CA LYS A 53 15.52 3.37 -4.46
C LYS A 53 14.80 4.32 -3.54
N GLY A 54 15.55 5.17 -2.85
CA GLY A 54 14.94 6.13 -1.93
C GLY A 54 15.73 7.43 -1.83
N VAL A 55 14.99 8.45 -1.40
CA VAL A 55 15.51 9.78 -1.05
C VAL A 55 15.06 10.08 0.37
N GLU A 56 15.98 10.56 1.19
CA GLU A 56 15.73 11.01 2.54
C GLU A 56 16.22 12.45 2.69
N ILE A 57 15.41 13.27 3.32
CA ILE A 57 15.72 14.69 3.58
C ILE A 57 15.42 14.96 5.05
N SER A 58 16.39 15.56 5.75
CA SER A 58 16.22 16.06 7.10
C SER A 58 16.65 17.51 7.17
N LEU A 59 15.74 18.37 7.64
CA LEU A 59 15.96 19.79 7.83
C LEU A 59 15.82 20.13 9.29
N ASN A 60 16.92 20.54 9.93
CA ASN A 60 16.94 20.99 11.32
C ASN A 60 17.16 22.50 11.36
N ALA A 61 16.28 23.21 12.03
CA ALA A 61 16.34 24.66 12.13
C ALA A 61 16.25 25.13 13.58
N ASN A 62 17.23 25.94 14.01
CA ASN A 62 17.06 26.82 15.16
C ASN A 62 16.49 28.14 14.65
N ILE A 63 15.15 28.26 14.66
CA ILE A 63 14.40 29.33 14.01
C ILE A 63 14.66 30.65 14.73
N TYR A 64 14.59 30.61 16.08
CA TYR A 64 14.83 31.78 16.91
C TYR A 64 15.46 31.40 18.21
N LYS A 65 16.47 32.16 18.63
CA LYS A 65 17.14 32.00 19.94
C LYS A 65 17.60 33.32 20.49
N ASP A 66 17.14 33.61 21.68
CA ASP A 66 17.63 34.72 22.49
C ASP A 66 17.71 34.36 23.98
N LYS A 67 17.77 35.33 24.85
CA LYS A 67 17.89 35.13 26.33
C LYS A 67 16.67 34.41 26.93
N ASN A 68 15.47 34.58 26.35
CA ASN A 68 14.21 34.07 26.87
C ASN A 68 13.58 33.01 25.98
N TRP A 69 13.90 33.00 24.69
CA TRP A 69 13.30 32.12 23.69
C TRP A 69 14.34 31.18 23.10
N ASP A 70 13.92 29.93 22.87
CA ASP A 70 14.65 28.96 22.06
C ASP A 70 13.61 28.14 21.25
N TRP A 71 13.59 28.39 19.95
CA TRP A 71 12.64 27.74 19.02
C TRP A 71 13.38 26.89 18.00
N ASN A 72 13.16 25.58 18.08
CA ASN A 72 13.74 24.58 17.21
C ASN A 72 12.66 23.83 16.46
N ALA A 73 12.89 23.55 15.20
CA ALA A 73 12.02 22.69 14.40
C ALA A 73 12.87 21.74 13.55
N THR A 74 12.34 20.53 13.38
CA THR A 74 12.90 19.51 12.48
C THR A 74 11.83 19.02 11.54
N VAL A 75 12.14 18.98 10.25
CA VAL A 75 11.30 18.37 9.22
C VAL A 75 12.08 17.19 8.61
N ASN A 76 11.48 16.01 8.63
CA ASN A 76 11.97 14.84 7.97
C ASN A 76 11.03 14.47 6.83
N TRP A 77 11.56 14.08 5.70
CA TRP A 77 10.80 13.59 4.57
C TRP A 77 11.56 12.45 3.90
N SER A 78 10.84 11.41 3.53
CA SER A 78 11.41 10.28 2.79
C SER A 78 10.42 9.72 1.79
N SER A 79 10.97 9.24 0.67
CA SER A 79 10.24 8.48 -0.34
C SER A 79 11.10 7.35 -0.82
N ASP A 80 10.58 6.13 -0.77
CA ASP A 80 11.27 4.98 -1.32
C ASP A 80 10.32 4.04 -2.07
N ARG A 81 10.86 3.36 -3.08
CA ARG A 81 10.08 2.47 -3.93
C ARG A 81 10.88 1.25 -4.32
N TYR A 82 10.16 0.14 -4.42
CA TYR A 82 10.67 -1.14 -4.93
C TYR A 82 10.29 -1.34 -6.39
N TYR A 83 11.24 -1.85 -7.17
CA TYR A 83 11.04 -2.13 -8.59
C TYR A 83 11.59 -3.50 -8.95
N TYR A 84 10.95 -4.17 -9.88
CA TYR A 84 11.54 -5.32 -10.56
C TYR A 84 12.71 -4.87 -11.42
N SER A 85 13.91 -5.34 -11.12
CA SER A 85 15.12 -5.10 -11.93
C SER A 85 15.32 -6.18 -12.97
N LYS A 86 14.94 -7.41 -12.62
CA LYS A 86 14.98 -8.59 -13.47
C LYS A 86 13.80 -9.49 -13.13
N ILE A 87 13.26 -10.17 -14.13
CA ILE A 87 12.15 -11.12 -14.00
C ILE A 87 12.67 -12.51 -14.36
N ASP A 88 12.37 -13.49 -13.52
CA ASP A 88 12.58 -14.90 -13.84
C ASP A 88 11.43 -15.38 -14.73
N PRO A 89 11.70 -15.90 -15.96
CA PRO A 89 10.66 -16.27 -16.88
C PRO A 89 9.81 -17.47 -16.42
N THR A 90 10.32 -18.25 -15.47
CA THR A 90 9.68 -19.50 -15.01
C THR A 90 9.00 -19.34 -13.66
N TYR A 91 9.68 -18.64 -12.73
CA TYR A 91 9.29 -18.62 -11.32
C TYR A 91 8.76 -17.30 -10.82
N SER A 92 8.94 -16.19 -11.55
CA SER A 92 8.28 -14.93 -11.20
C SER A 92 6.77 -15.03 -11.36
N THR A 93 6.05 -14.30 -10.53
CA THR A 93 4.58 -14.23 -10.60
C THR A 93 4.12 -13.78 -11.99
N GLN A 94 3.22 -14.55 -12.59
CA GLN A 94 2.67 -14.29 -13.94
C GLN A 94 1.45 -13.37 -13.81
N LYS A 95 1.67 -12.07 -13.81
CA LYS A 95 0.65 -11.02 -13.78
C LYS A 95 1.05 -9.92 -14.78
N ASP A 96 0.07 -9.24 -15.36
CA ASP A 96 0.31 -8.20 -16.38
C ASP A 96 1.15 -7.02 -15.87
N TRP A 97 1.12 -6.75 -14.58
CA TRP A 97 1.89 -5.69 -13.94
C TRP A 97 3.25 -6.16 -13.39
N VAL A 98 3.58 -7.45 -13.46
CA VAL A 98 4.89 -7.99 -13.05
C VAL A 98 5.82 -7.93 -14.25
N LYS A 99 6.47 -6.78 -14.42
CA LYS A 99 7.40 -6.49 -15.51
C LYS A 99 8.62 -5.74 -15.00
N LYS A 100 9.75 -5.90 -15.69
CA LYS A 100 10.94 -5.13 -15.41
C LYS A 100 10.67 -3.62 -15.45
N GLY A 101 11.05 -2.91 -14.41
CA GLY A 101 10.83 -1.48 -14.24
C GLY A 101 9.53 -1.10 -13.54
N GLU A 102 8.59 -2.04 -13.40
CA GLU A 102 7.36 -1.82 -12.62
C GLU A 102 7.61 -1.96 -11.12
N ARG A 103 6.71 -1.41 -10.31
CA ARG A 103 6.79 -1.49 -8.85
C ARG A 103 6.51 -2.91 -8.38
N TRP A 104 7.35 -3.41 -7.47
CA TRP A 104 7.21 -4.74 -6.85
C TRP A 104 6.19 -4.76 -5.69
N ASP A 105 6.00 -3.64 -5.02
CA ASP A 105 5.14 -3.51 -3.83
C ASP A 105 3.65 -3.30 -4.18
N TRP A 106 3.18 -3.99 -5.19
CA TRP A 106 1.78 -3.95 -5.60
C TRP A 106 0.87 -4.75 -4.65
N LEU A 107 -0.38 -4.34 -4.57
CA LEU A 107 -1.47 -5.06 -3.93
C LEU A 107 -2.51 -5.38 -4.98
N ASP A 108 -2.96 -6.63 -5.03
CA ASP A 108 -4.08 -7.05 -5.86
C ASP A 108 -5.20 -7.65 -5.01
N CYS A 109 -6.41 -7.60 -5.53
CA CYS A 109 -7.56 -8.27 -4.96
C CYS A 109 -8.55 -8.67 -6.05
N TYR A 110 -9.46 -9.57 -5.71
CA TYR A 110 -10.65 -9.81 -6.51
C TYR A 110 -11.57 -8.59 -6.39
N ASP A 111 -12.12 -8.16 -7.53
CA ASP A 111 -13.15 -7.13 -7.62
C ASP A 111 -14.46 -7.77 -8.11
N TRP A 112 -15.48 -6.97 -8.24
CA TRP A 112 -16.72 -7.36 -8.87
C TRP A 112 -16.60 -7.26 -10.39
N GLU A 113 -17.30 -8.15 -11.12
CA GLU A 113 -17.46 -7.98 -12.55
C GLU A 113 -18.21 -6.68 -12.85
N ARG A 114 -17.75 -5.96 -13.86
CA ARG A 114 -18.31 -4.67 -14.25
C ARG A 114 -18.63 -4.66 -15.74
N ASP A 115 -19.70 -3.96 -16.08
CA ASP A 115 -20.02 -3.66 -17.47
C ASP A 115 -19.06 -2.58 -18.05
N PRO A 116 -19.12 -2.30 -19.38
CA PRO A 116 -18.29 -1.25 -19.98
C PRO A 116 -18.49 0.14 -19.41
N ASP A 117 -19.61 0.41 -18.76
CA ASP A 117 -19.93 1.67 -18.10
C ASP A 117 -19.42 1.72 -16.65
N GLY A 118 -18.83 0.61 -16.16
CA GLY A 118 -18.26 0.49 -14.82
C GLY A 118 -19.25 0.07 -13.73
N ASN A 119 -20.48 -0.29 -14.08
CA ASN A 119 -21.48 -0.75 -13.11
C ASN A 119 -21.22 -2.20 -12.69
N ILE A 120 -21.44 -2.51 -11.41
CA ILE A 120 -21.31 -3.87 -10.89
C ILE A 120 -22.43 -4.76 -11.47
N ILE A 121 -22.05 -5.92 -12.01
CA ILE A 121 -22.98 -6.89 -12.57
C ILE A 121 -23.52 -7.81 -11.48
N HIS A 122 -24.84 -7.99 -11.44
CA HIS A 122 -25.54 -8.83 -10.49
C HIS A 122 -26.26 -9.97 -11.19
N GLU A 123 -26.14 -11.17 -10.64
CA GLU A 123 -26.90 -12.34 -11.02
C GLU A 123 -27.65 -12.89 -9.80
N ASN A 124 -28.95 -13.14 -9.94
CA ASN A 124 -29.82 -13.63 -8.86
C ASN A 124 -29.75 -12.77 -7.57
N GLY A 125 -29.55 -11.46 -7.71
CA GLY A 125 -29.45 -10.52 -6.60
C GLY A 125 -28.08 -10.47 -5.91
N TYR A 126 -27.05 -11.14 -6.45
CA TYR A 126 -25.70 -11.10 -5.93
C TYR A 126 -24.74 -10.46 -6.95
N PRO A 127 -23.79 -9.66 -6.51
CA PRO A 127 -22.71 -9.23 -7.39
C PRO A 127 -21.86 -10.44 -7.81
N ILE A 128 -21.46 -10.48 -9.08
CA ILE A 128 -20.57 -11.49 -9.62
C ILE A 128 -19.13 -11.11 -9.29
N ALA A 129 -18.40 -12.02 -8.66
CA ALA A 129 -16.97 -11.81 -8.41
C ALA A 129 -16.17 -12.04 -9.70
N SER A 130 -15.22 -11.16 -9.96
CA SER A 130 -14.26 -11.36 -11.06
C SER A 130 -13.46 -12.65 -10.84
N GLN A 131 -13.21 -13.39 -11.93
CA GLN A 131 -12.37 -14.58 -11.91
C GLN A 131 -10.88 -14.22 -11.76
N TYR A 132 -10.51 -12.99 -12.03
CA TYR A 132 -9.14 -12.51 -12.04
C TYR A 132 -8.94 -11.43 -11.00
N THR A 133 -7.76 -11.43 -10.37
CA THR A 133 -7.37 -10.34 -9.49
C THR A 133 -6.98 -9.12 -10.32
N SER A 134 -7.25 -7.93 -9.77
CA SER A 134 -6.84 -6.65 -10.34
C SER A 134 -5.87 -5.95 -9.39
N LYS A 135 -4.89 -5.26 -9.95
CA LYS A 135 -3.98 -4.42 -9.17
C LYS A 135 -4.74 -3.20 -8.67
N VAL A 136 -4.87 -3.07 -7.35
CA VAL A 136 -5.58 -1.96 -6.70
C VAL A 136 -4.66 -0.83 -6.27
N GLY A 137 -3.37 -1.11 -6.06
CA GLY A 137 -2.41 -0.08 -5.68
C GLY A 137 -1.08 -0.63 -5.20
N HIS A 138 -0.42 0.12 -4.34
CA HIS A 138 0.88 -0.23 -3.77
C HIS A 138 0.81 -0.29 -2.26
N THR A 139 1.54 -1.23 -1.65
CA THR A 139 1.56 -1.41 -0.19
C THR A 139 2.39 -0.34 0.52
N ASN A 140 3.48 0.12 -0.10
CA ASN A 140 4.32 1.16 0.47
C ASN A 140 3.75 2.55 0.20
N PRO A 141 3.83 3.48 1.15
CA PRO A 141 3.44 4.86 0.93
C PRO A 141 4.31 5.52 -0.14
N ASP A 142 3.77 6.52 -0.81
CA ASP A 142 4.53 7.31 -1.78
C ASP A 142 5.60 8.16 -1.12
N TRP A 143 5.30 8.67 0.10
CA TRP A 143 6.24 9.38 0.94
C TRP A 143 5.76 9.45 2.39
N ILE A 144 6.72 9.65 3.27
CA ILE A 144 6.54 9.76 4.72
C ILE A 144 7.14 11.09 5.16
N PHE A 145 6.50 11.75 6.10
CA PHE A 145 7.02 12.98 6.69
C PHE A 145 6.89 12.99 8.20
N GLY A 146 7.78 13.70 8.85
CA GLY A 146 7.74 14.00 10.25
C GLY A 146 8.05 15.48 10.50
N PHE A 147 7.31 16.11 11.37
CA PHE A 147 7.57 17.45 11.83
C PHE A 147 7.65 17.46 13.35
N ASN A 148 8.82 17.84 13.88
CA ASN A 148 9.04 18.02 15.30
C ASN A 148 9.21 19.49 15.60
N ASN A 149 8.52 19.99 16.62
CA ASN A 149 8.62 21.36 17.06
C ASN A 149 8.91 21.42 18.55
N SER A 150 9.79 22.31 18.96
CA SER A 150 10.09 22.62 20.36
C SER A 150 10.26 24.13 20.53
N LEU A 151 9.37 24.72 21.28
CA LEU A 151 9.37 26.15 21.62
C LEU A 151 9.52 26.33 23.11
N LYS A 152 10.63 26.88 23.51
CA LYS A 152 10.92 27.21 24.92
C LYS A 152 10.81 28.71 25.11
N TYR A 153 10.07 29.13 26.14
CA TYR A 153 10.02 30.48 26.65
C TYR A 153 10.33 30.49 28.15
N LYS A 154 11.46 31.03 28.50
CA LYS A 154 11.97 31.00 29.91
C LYS A 154 11.97 29.57 30.47
N ASN A 155 11.09 29.26 31.40
CA ASN A 155 10.99 27.97 32.12
C ASN A 155 9.87 27.06 31.53
N VAL A 156 9.14 27.52 30.52
CA VAL A 156 8.06 26.77 29.88
C VAL A 156 8.52 26.25 28.53
N THR A 157 8.29 24.98 28.24
CA THR A 157 8.58 24.36 26.94
C THR A 157 7.32 23.72 26.39
N LEU A 158 6.98 24.05 25.14
CA LEU A 158 5.94 23.40 24.34
C LEU A 158 6.62 22.59 23.26
N SER A 159 6.38 21.30 23.27
CA SER A 159 6.87 20.40 22.21
C SER A 159 5.73 19.58 21.64
N PHE A 160 5.73 19.39 20.32
CA PHE A 160 4.80 18.49 19.64
C PHE A 160 5.46 17.88 18.39
N THR A 161 4.97 16.71 18.02
CA THR A 161 5.38 15.97 16.82
C THR A 161 4.16 15.67 15.97
N ILE A 162 4.29 15.83 14.67
CA ILE A 162 3.29 15.42 13.67
C ILE A 162 4.00 14.50 12.71
N ASP A 163 3.51 13.27 12.60
CA ASP A 163 3.98 12.28 11.63
C ASP A 163 2.86 11.92 10.67
N GLY A 164 3.23 11.67 9.43
CA GLY A 164 2.26 11.29 8.43
C GLY A 164 2.87 10.48 7.28
N ARG A 165 2.00 9.79 6.60
CA ARG A 165 2.32 9.08 5.35
C ARG A 165 1.24 9.35 4.33
N ILE A 166 1.63 9.49 3.07
CA ILE A 166 0.72 9.67 1.94
C ILE A 166 0.85 8.46 1.02
N GLY A 167 -0.28 7.94 0.58
CA GLY A 167 -0.33 6.70 -0.19
C GLY A 167 -0.13 5.46 0.69
N GLY A 168 0.07 4.34 0.03
CA GLY A 168 0.13 3.03 0.65
C GLY A 168 -1.25 2.46 0.94
N MET A 169 -1.40 1.18 0.66
CA MET A 169 -2.64 0.42 0.88
C MET A 169 -2.34 -0.82 1.69
N SER A 170 -3.30 -1.22 2.51
CA SER A 170 -3.22 -2.48 3.25
C SER A 170 -4.59 -3.13 3.32
N HIS A 171 -4.62 -4.44 3.30
CA HIS A 171 -5.84 -5.19 3.53
C HIS A 171 -6.19 -5.16 5.02
N SER A 172 -7.43 -4.75 5.33
CA SER A 172 -7.95 -4.75 6.68
C SER A 172 -8.69 -6.07 6.96
N VAL A 173 -8.04 -7.01 7.61
CA VAL A 173 -8.65 -8.29 8.01
C VAL A 173 -9.79 -8.07 9.00
N ILE A 174 -9.68 -7.07 9.88
CA ILE A 174 -10.74 -6.75 10.86
C ILE A 174 -11.98 -6.24 10.13
N ASP A 175 -11.80 -5.33 9.19
CA ASP A 175 -12.92 -4.76 8.41
C ASP A 175 -13.61 -5.86 7.59
N GLN A 176 -12.83 -6.70 6.92
CA GLN A 176 -13.34 -7.86 6.22
C GLN A 176 -14.18 -8.78 7.15
N ALA A 177 -13.68 -9.08 8.34
CA ALA A 177 -14.39 -9.93 9.31
C ALA A 177 -15.69 -9.27 9.79
N LEU A 178 -15.69 -7.95 10.00
CA LEU A 178 -16.90 -7.21 10.36
C LEU A 178 -17.96 -7.25 9.24
N TRP A 179 -17.55 -7.07 7.98
CA TRP A 179 -18.45 -7.21 6.85
C TRP A 179 -19.02 -8.63 6.72
N MET A 180 -18.16 -9.64 6.82
CA MET A 180 -18.58 -11.05 6.72
C MET A 180 -19.53 -11.48 7.84
N SER A 181 -19.32 -10.98 9.05
CA SER A 181 -20.18 -11.27 10.20
C SER A 181 -21.47 -10.44 10.26
N GLY A 182 -21.58 -9.42 9.39
CA GLY A 182 -22.71 -8.48 9.44
C GLY A 182 -22.63 -7.48 10.60
N ALA A 183 -21.47 -7.34 11.24
CA ALA A 183 -21.27 -6.40 12.35
C ALA A 183 -20.74 -5.03 11.88
N HIS A 184 -20.34 -4.89 10.61
CA HIS A 184 -19.95 -3.61 10.06
C HIS A 184 -21.17 -2.69 9.91
N ILE A 185 -21.01 -1.41 10.24
CA ILE A 185 -22.11 -0.42 10.16
C ILE A 185 -22.74 -0.32 8.76
N GLY A 186 -21.97 -0.53 7.69
CA GLY A 186 -22.47 -0.56 6.32
C GLY A 186 -23.43 -1.72 6.03
N THR A 187 -23.49 -2.73 6.88
CA THR A 187 -24.47 -3.84 6.77
C THR A 187 -25.81 -3.51 7.45
N ASP A 188 -25.87 -2.41 8.22
CA ASP A 188 -27.11 -1.93 8.82
C ASP A 188 -27.84 -1.00 7.85
N ASN A 189 -28.59 -1.60 6.94
CA ASN A 189 -29.38 -0.93 5.92
C ASN A 189 -30.79 -1.54 5.87
N GLN A 190 -31.72 -0.86 5.18
CA GLN A 190 -33.12 -1.25 5.10
C GLN A 190 -33.33 -2.69 4.62
N TYR A 191 -32.46 -3.21 3.74
CA TYR A 191 -32.58 -4.55 3.15
C TYR A 191 -32.21 -5.67 4.09
N ARG A 192 -31.53 -5.39 5.20
CA ARG A 192 -31.16 -6.38 6.22
C ARG A 192 -32.37 -7.03 6.87
N TYR A 193 -33.48 -6.29 6.93
CA TYR A 193 -34.71 -6.70 7.60
C TYR A 193 -35.79 -7.14 6.63
N GLU A 194 -35.53 -7.15 5.33
CA GLU A 194 -36.46 -7.65 4.34
C GLU A 194 -36.48 -9.17 4.34
N GLU A 195 -37.71 -9.74 4.32
CA GLU A 195 -37.92 -11.16 4.26
C GLU A 195 -37.57 -11.73 2.89
N VAL A 196 -36.73 -12.78 2.87
CA VAL A 196 -36.40 -13.51 1.64
C VAL A 196 -37.47 -14.59 1.44
N VAL A 197 -38.47 -14.31 0.61
CA VAL A 197 -39.54 -15.24 0.29
C VAL A 197 -39.15 -16.12 -0.93
N ASN A 198 -39.22 -17.45 -0.73
CA ASN A 198 -38.94 -18.45 -1.80
C ASN A 198 -37.58 -18.31 -2.50
N GLY A 199 -36.56 -17.87 -1.79
CA GLY A 199 -35.24 -17.66 -2.36
C GLY A 199 -35.13 -16.45 -3.30
N ASN A 200 -36.24 -15.76 -3.58
CA ASN A 200 -36.22 -14.51 -4.34
C ASN A 200 -35.70 -13.38 -3.44
N ARG A 201 -34.59 -12.78 -3.84
CA ARG A 201 -34.10 -11.56 -3.21
C ARG A 201 -34.69 -10.36 -3.94
N THR A 202 -35.37 -9.52 -3.20
CA THR A 202 -35.91 -8.25 -3.72
C THR A 202 -34.83 -7.19 -3.82
N PHE A 203 -33.75 -7.32 -3.04
CA PHE A 203 -32.61 -6.43 -3.10
C PHE A 203 -31.64 -6.83 -4.21
N ILE A 204 -31.47 -5.92 -5.13
CA ILE A 204 -30.36 -5.91 -6.10
C ILE A 204 -29.51 -4.71 -5.71
N GLY A 205 -28.25 -4.93 -5.32
CA GLY A 205 -27.34 -3.83 -4.96
C GLY A 205 -27.17 -2.82 -6.10
N GLU A 206 -26.37 -1.81 -5.84
CA GLU A 206 -26.00 -0.85 -6.88
C GLU A 206 -25.33 -1.59 -8.05
N GLY A 207 -25.82 -1.35 -9.28
CA GLY A 207 -25.26 -1.97 -10.47
C GLY A 207 -26.31 -2.36 -11.49
N VAL A 208 -25.96 -3.31 -12.35
CA VAL A 208 -26.81 -3.84 -13.43
C VAL A 208 -27.07 -5.33 -13.24
N LYS A 209 -28.18 -5.79 -13.75
CA LYS A 209 -28.62 -7.19 -13.66
C LYS A 209 -28.38 -7.89 -14.99
N VAL A 210 -27.87 -9.13 -14.95
CA VAL A 210 -27.84 -10.00 -16.13
C VAL A 210 -29.27 -10.41 -16.46
N VAL A 211 -29.73 -10.09 -17.68
CA VAL A 211 -31.04 -10.47 -18.20
C VAL A 211 -30.92 -11.64 -19.18
N SER A 212 -29.91 -11.64 -20.04
CA SER A 212 -29.60 -12.70 -20.98
C SER A 212 -28.17 -12.58 -21.49
N GLY A 213 -27.57 -13.68 -21.88
CA GLY A 213 -26.18 -13.73 -22.35
C GLY A 213 -25.22 -14.25 -21.29
N SER A 214 -23.93 -14.33 -21.66
CA SER A 214 -22.82 -14.59 -20.75
C SER A 214 -22.06 -13.30 -20.48
N VAL A 215 -21.43 -13.22 -19.34
CA VAL A 215 -20.39 -12.22 -19.07
C VAL A 215 -19.12 -12.79 -19.68
N ASP A 216 -18.60 -12.18 -20.74
CA ASP A 216 -17.36 -12.57 -21.41
C ASP A 216 -16.15 -11.91 -20.72
#